data_afe815b758d4843f568b5b633f047c9f
#
_entry.id   afe815b758d4843f568b5b633f047c9f
#
_cell.length_a   1.000
_cell.length_b   1.000
_cell.length_c   1.000
_cell.angle_alpha   90.00
_cell.angle_beta   90.00
_cell.angle_gamma   90.00
#
_symmetry.space_group_name_H-M   'P 1'
#
loop_
_entity.id
_entity.type
_entity.pdbx_description
1 polymer ?
#
loop_
_entity_poly.entity_id
_entity_poly.type
_entity_poly.pdbx_seq_one_letter_code
_entity_poly.pdbx_strand_id
1 'polypeptide(L)'
;AVADSCVGPKCQYASECGFIKLKKDLKDAKVVVINHSLLGADFYYGIGTMTGGPYEVLVIDEAHKLEEGVRSAFTLTITEKSAHEVIGFLHDSPFHFTHLLKLGSLWDSLFETVQNKHWKEPHTREYPVFGQPEVDAVIRQLEKIRQEITDIVGEESDGGALDPGTTIPLVRSRQRISDIMRAVKTFQGQVVPDETLLNDAIMANTVLYGQGTGGHLSLFAAPISLASMLRENLKTIPAVVLTSATLAVDQRFDHLTRITGVEPSS
;
A
#
# COMPACT_ATOMS: atom_id res chain seq x y z
N ALA A 1 1.67 -9.18 -11.18
CA ALA A 1 1.85 -8.49 -12.47
C ALA A 1 3.30 -8.00 -12.62
N VAL A 2 3.61 -7.16 -13.64
CA VAL A 2 4.99 -6.72 -13.96
C VAL A 2 5.70 -6.06 -12.75
N ALA A 3 4.96 -5.39 -11.86
CA ALA A 3 5.54 -4.75 -10.67
C ALA A 3 6.19 -5.75 -9.69
N ASP A 4 5.63 -6.94 -9.58
CA ASP A 4 6.10 -7.95 -8.62
C ASP A 4 7.32 -8.73 -9.13
N SER A 5 7.54 -8.72 -10.44
CA SER A 5 8.66 -9.42 -11.11
C SER A 5 9.78 -8.49 -11.62
N CYS A 6 9.65 -7.16 -11.46
CA CYS A 6 10.62 -6.21 -11.96
C CYS A 6 11.84 -6.09 -11.03
N VAL A 7 12.99 -6.54 -11.46
CA VAL A 7 14.27 -6.42 -10.73
C VAL A 7 14.98 -5.05 -10.91
N GLY A 8 14.30 -4.09 -11.52
CA GLY A 8 14.81 -2.72 -11.66
C GLY A 8 16.04 -2.61 -12.58
N PRO A 9 16.95 -1.65 -12.31
CA PRO A 9 18.12 -1.39 -13.16
C PRO A 9 19.08 -2.58 -13.31
N LYS A 10 18.99 -3.58 -12.43
CA LYS A 10 19.82 -4.79 -12.45
C LYS A 10 19.21 -5.92 -13.31
N CYS A 11 18.07 -5.68 -13.98
CA CYS A 11 17.47 -6.61 -14.93
C CYS A 11 18.40 -6.76 -16.15
N GLN A 12 18.57 -7.98 -16.64
CA GLN A 12 19.35 -8.25 -17.86
C GLN A 12 18.81 -7.50 -19.09
N TYR A 13 17.50 -7.15 -19.10
CA TYR A 13 16.84 -6.36 -20.14
C TYR A 13 16.73 -4.88 -19.79
N ALA A 14 17.46 -4.38 -18.79
CA ALA A 14 17.33 -3.01 -18.30
C ALA A 14 17.61 -1.95 -19.38
N SER A 15 18.55 -2.23 -20.28
CA SER A 15 18.91 -1.33 -21.38
C SER A 15 17.80 -1.12 -22.41
N GLU A 16 16.93 -2.10 -22.59
CA GLU A 16 15.83 -2.10 -23.55
C GLU A 16 14.45 -1.83 -22.88
N CYS A 17 14.42 -1.85 -21.55
CA CYS A 17 13.19 -1.75 -20.79
C CYS A 17 12.61 -0.34 -20.81
N GLY A 18 11.41 -0.19 -21.43
CA GLY A 18 10.70 1.09 -21.49
C GLY A 18 10.37 1.68 -20.12
N PHE A 19 10.10 0.84 -19.11
CA PHE A 19 9.83 1.30 -17.75
C PHE A 19 11.08 1.90 -17.07
N ILE A 20 12.25 1.29 -17.29
CA ILE A 20 13.51 1.83 -16.75
C ILE A 20 13.91 3.11 -17.48
N LYS A 21 13.72 3.16 -18.80
CA LYS A 21 13.89 4.38 -19.59
C LYS A 21 13.01 5.50 -19.07
N LEU A 22 11.71 5.24 -18.94
CA LEU A 22 10.76 6.21 -18.40
C LEU A 22 11.19 6.76 -17.04
N LYS A 23 11.64 5.90 -16.11
CA LYS A 23 12.14 6.35 -14.80
C LYS A 23 13.38 7.25 -14.86
N LYS A 24 14.21 7.09 -15.88
CA LYS A 24 15.36 7.99 -16.12
C LYS A 24 14.89 9.33 -16.68
N ASP A 25 13.99 9.28 -17.67
CA ASP A 25 13.47 10.46 -18.35
C ASP A 25 12.64 11.35 -17.41
N LEU A 26 11.95 10.76 -16.41
CA LEU A 26 11.19 11.49 -15.39
C LEU A 26 12.06 12.49 -14.61
N LYS A 27 13.36 12.21 -14.39
CA LYS A 27 14.25 13.09 -13.62
C LYS A 27 14.54 14.42 -14.33
N ASP A 28 14.50 14.40 -15.66
CA ASP A 28 14.80 15.55 -16.51
C ASP A 28 13.53 16.17 -17.09
N ALA A 29 12.35 15.56 -16.83
CA ALA A 29 11.09 16.01 -17.33
C ALA A 29 10.65 17.31 -16.64
N LYS A 30 10.30 18.32 -17.43
CA LYS A 30 9.76 19.60 -16.93
C LYS A 30 8.26 19.51 -16.60
N VAL A 31 7.57 18.59 -17.23
CA VAL A 31 6.14 18.34 -17.02
C VAL A 31 5.92 16.83 -16.98
N VAL A 32 5.24 16.38 -15.94
CA VAL A 32 4.86 14.97 -15.75
C VAL A 32 3.34 14.88 -15.63
N VAL A 33 2.70 14.08 -16.47
CA VAL A 33 1.25 13.85 -16.42
C VAL A 33 1.01 12.48 -15.81
N ILE A 34 0.23 12.45 -14.73
CA ILE A 34 -0.11 11.24 -13.99
C ILE A 34 -1.60 11.18 -13.70
N ASN A 35 -2.12 10.02 -13.34
CA ASN A 35 -3.48 9.90 -12.82
C ASN A 35 -3.53 10.11 -11.30
N HIS A 36 -4.72 10.32 -10.75
CA HIS A 36 -4.92 10.54 -9.30
C HIS A 36 -4.43 9.37 -8.45
N SER A 37 -4.53 8.13 -8.93
CA SER A 37 -4.05 6.96 -8.18
C SER A 37 -2.54 6.96 -8.03
N LEU A 38 -1.80 7.38 -9.06
CA LEU A 38 -0.34 7.51 -8.98
C LEU A 38 0.05 8.72 -8.12
N LEU A 39 -0.71 9.81 -8.14
CA LEU A 39 -0.55 10.94 -7.22
C LEU A 39 -0.76 10.48 -5.77
N GLY A 40 -1.77 9.66 -5.53
CA GLY A 40 -2.00 9.05 -4.21
C GLY A 40 -0.82 8.20 -3.73
N ALA A 41 -0.23 7.40 -4.61
CA ALA A 41 0.98 6.64 -4.30
C ALA A 41 2.18 7.56 -4.03
N ASP A 42 2.33 8.66 -4.78
CA ASP A 42 3.38 9.65 -4.56
C ASP A 42 3.23 10.34 -3.19
N PHE A 43 2.01 10.65 -2.78
CA PHE A 43 1.72 11.17 -1.44
C PHE A 43 1.98 10.14 -0.34
N TYR A 44 1.65 8.88 -0.57
CA TYR A 44 1.85 7.80 0.39
C TYR A 44 3.33 7.49 0.64
N TYR A 45 4.14 7.43 -0.42
CA TYR A 45 5.58 7.09 -0.34
C TYR A 45 6.49 8.32 -0.20
N GLY A 46 5.93 9.52 -0.26
CA GLY A 46 6.64 10.79 -0.22
C GLY A 46 6.68 11.47 -1.58
N ILE A 47 6.41 12.79 -1.58
CA ILE A 47 6.32 13.62 -2.78
C ILE A 47 7.60 13.52 -3.62
N GLY A 48 7.44 13.27 -4.90
CA GLY A 48 8.53 13.09 -5.84
C GLY A 48 9.04 11.66 -6.02
N THR A 49 8.61 10.74 -5.15
CA THR A 49 9.06 9.33 -5.22
C THR A 49 8.59 8.64 -6.50
N MET A 50 7.35 8.90 -6.92
CA MET A 50 6.78 8.30 -8.13
C MET A 50 7.01 9.15 -9.38
N THR A 51 7.22 10.44 -9.22
CA THR A 51 7.31 11.44 -10.30
C THR A 51 8.74 11.80 -10.71
N GLY A 52 9.74 11.21 -10.05
CA GLY A 52 11.16 11.39 -10.40
C GLY A 52 11.88 12.51 -9.65
N GLY A 53 11.18 13.22 -8.78
CA GLY A 53 11.69 14.30 -7.94
C GLY A 53 10.58 15.23 -7.46
N PRO A 54 10.82 16.08 -6.47
CA PRO A 54 9.86 17.06 -5.99
C PRO A 54 9.47 18.03 -7.13
N TYR A 55 8.25 18.49 -7.11
CA TYR A 55 7.69 19.40 -8.09
C TYR A 55 7.24 20.71 -7.43
N GLU A 56 7.39 21.82 -8.14
CA GLU A 56 7.06 23.15 -7.64
C GLU A 56 5.60 23.53 -7.90
N VAL A 57 5.01 22.94 -8.94
CA VAL A 57 3.63 23.22 -9.36
C VAL A 57 2.89 21.90 -9.54
N LEU A 58 1.74 21.79 -8.91
CA LEU A 58 0.81 20.69 -9.09
C LEU A 58 -0.51 21.21 -9.67
N VAL A 59 -0.90 20.72 -10.83
CA VAL A 59 -2.22 21.00 -11.42
C VAL A 59 -3.05 19.74 -11.33
N ILE A 60 -4.18 19.82 -10.64
CA ILE A 60 -5.10 18.70 -10.46
C ILE A 60 -6.37 18.99 -11.26
N ASP A 61 -6.53 18.29 -12.36
CA ASP A 61 -7.76 18.33 -13.14
C ASP A 61 -8.80 17.35 -12.56
N GLU A 62 -10.08 17.63 -12.76
CA GLU A 62 -11.19 16.89 -12.17
C GLU A 62 -11.04 16.73 -10.63
N ALA A 63 -10.65 17.81 -9.96
CA ALA A 63 -10.31 17.82 -8.54
C ALA A 63 -11.44 17.32 -7.63
N HIS A 64 -12.69 17.32 -8.09
CA HIS A 64 -13.82 16.73 -7.38
C HIS A 64 -13.70 15.20 -7.19
N LYS A 65 -12.86 14.52 -8.00
CA LYS A 65 -12.55 13.09 -7.91
C LYS A 65 -11.25 12.78 -7.17
N LEU A 66 -10.55 13.80 -6.68
CA LEU A 66 -9.23 13.62 -6.09
C LEU A 66 -9.25 12.63 -4.93
N GLU A 67 -10.16 12.81 -3.97
CA GLU A 67 -10.25 11.93 -2.80
C GLU A 67 -10.50 10.48 -3.20
N GLU A 68 -11.41 10.22 -4.13
CA GLU A 68 -11.68 8.89 -4.65
C GLU A 68 -10.45 8.29 -5.35
N GLY A 69 -9.80 9.08 -6.21
CA GLY A 69 -8.65 8.65 -7.00
C GLY A 69 -7.43 8.29 -6.15
N VAL A 70 -7.19 9.01 -5.07
CA VAL A 70 -6.04 8.76 -4.19
C VAL A 70 -6.32 7.72 -3.10
N ARG A 71 -7.59 7.45 -2.78
CA ARG A 71 -8.02 6.54 -1.70
C ARG A 71 -7.40 5.15 -1.80
N SER A 72 -7.26 4.62 -3.01
CA SER A 72 -6.70 3.29 -3.25
C SER A 72 -5.27 3.13 -2.72
N ALA A 73 -4.46 4.20 -2.75
CA ALA A 73 -3.09 4.17 -2.23
C ALA A 73 -3.03 4.07 -0.69
N PHE A 74 -4.09 4.52 0.00
CA PHE A 74 -4.21 4.52 1.46
C PHE A 74 -5.10 3.40 1.98
N THR A 75 -5.61 2.53 1.11
CA THR A 75 -6.43 1.38 1.49
C THR A 75 -5.54 0.15 1.65
N LEU A 76 -5.48 -0.37 2.87
CA LEU A 76 -4.84 -1.65 3.12
C LEU A 76 -5.77 -2.78 2.68
N THR A 77 -5.24 -3.74 1.95
CA THR A 77 -6.00 -4.88 1.44
C THR A 77 -5.28 -6.17 1.76
N ILE A 78 -5.98 -7.11 2.37
CA ILE A 78 -5.54 -8.50 2.53
C ILE A 78 -6.60 -9.45 1.99
N THR A 79 -6.14 -10.53 1.41
CA THR A 79 -6.99 -11.59 0.83
C THR A 79 -6.56 -12.94 1.37
N GLU A 80 -7.36 -13.97 1.18
CA GLU A 80 -6.99 -15.35 1.47
C GLU A 80 -5.65 -15.74 0.82
N LYS A 81 -5.32 -15.15 -0.33
CA LYS A 81 -4.09 -15.45 -1.08
C LYS A 81 -2.86 -14.68 -0.62
N SER A 82 -3.01 -13.61 0.18
CA SER A 82 -1.91 -12.69 0.48
C SER A 82 -0.70 -13.34 1.13
N ALA A 83 -0.91 -14.26 2.09
CA ALA A 83 0.21 -15.00 2.69
C ALA A 83 0.70 -16.12 1.76
N HIS A 84 -0.18 -16.79 1.02
CA HIS A 84 0.20 -17.85 0.08
C HIS A 84 1.05 -17.33 -1.07
N GLU A 85 0.84 -16.10 -1.54
CA GLU A 85 1.71 -15.45 -2.53
C GLU A 85 3.13 -15.28 -1.99
N VAL A 86 3.28 -14.83 -0.74
CA VAL A 86 4.61 -14.73 -0.08
C VAL A 86 5.24 -16.12 0.07
N ILE A 87 4.46 -17.12 0.52
CA ILE A 87 4.92 -18.50 0.68
C ILE A 87 5.43 -19.05 -0.65
N GLY A 88 4.67 -18.87 -1.75
CA GLY A 88 5.07 -19.32 -3.09
C GLY A 88 6.39 -18.67 -3.53
N PHE A 89 6.52 -17.35 -3.38
CA PHE A 89 7.77 -16.65 -3.72
C PHE A 89 8.98 -17.15 -2.95
N LEU A 90 8.84 -17.42 -1.67
CA LEU A 90 9.94 -17.88 -0.81
C LEU A 90 10.22 -19.36 -0.99
N HIS A 91 9.21 -20.17 -1.30
CA HIS A 91 9.37 -21.59 -1.61
C HIS A 91 10.18 -21.82 -2.89
N ASP A 92 9.96 -20.98 -3.90
CA ASP A 92 10.67 -21.06 -5.19
C ASP A 92 12.07 -20.42 -5.13
N SER A 93 12.46 -19.82 -4.00
CA SER A 93 13.80 -19.25 -3.80
C SER A 93 14.82 -20.36 -3.50
N PRO A 94 16.12 -20.11 -3.73
CA PRO A 94 17.19 -21.08 -3.41
C PRO A 94 17.42 -21.23 -1.89
N PHE A 95 16.75 -20.45 -1.07
CA PHE A 95 16.91 -20.44 0.39
C PHE A 95 15.84 -21.28 1.07
N HIS A 96 16.21 -21.88 2.20
CA HIS A 96 15.30 -22.69 3.00
C HIS A 96 14.66 -21.85 4.11
N PHE A 97 13.34 -21.75 4.08
CA PHE A 97 12.54 -21.06 5.09
C PHE A 97 11.76 -22.09 5.92
N THR A 98 12.01 -22.11 7.24
CA THR A 98 11.45 -23.12 8.13
C THR A 98 10.00 -22.88 8.54
N HIS A 99 9.52 -21.64 8.36
CA HIS A 99 8.25 -21.19 8.94
C HIS A 99 7.08 -21.07 7.94
N LEU A 100 7.28 -21.38 6.66
CA LEU A 100 6.28 -21.16 5.61
C LEU A 100 5.01 -22.01 5.78
N LEU A 101 5.16 -23.32 5.99
CA LEU A 101 4.01 -24.23 6.13
C LEU A 101 3.11 -23.83 7.30
N LYS A 102 3.74 -23.45 8.43
CA LYS A 102 2.98 -22.99 9.60
C LYS A 102 2.26 -21.67 9.35
N LEU A 103 2.85 -20.76 8.58
CA LEU A 103 2.19 -19.51 8.19
C LEU A 103 0.94 -19.81 7.36
N GLY A 104 1.01 -20.71 6.37
CA GLY A 104 -0.12 -21.10 5.54
C GLY A 104 -1.30 -21.59 6.36
N SER A 105 -1.06 -22.58 7.25
CA SER A 105 -2.11 -23.13 8.11
C SER A 105 -2.74 -22.10 9.04
N LEU A 106 -1.96 -21.19 9.62
CA LEU A 106 -2.46 -20.11 10.48
C LEU A 106 -3.26 -19.09 9.69
N TRP A 107 -2.84 -18.78 8.47
CA TRP A 107 -3.52 -17.85 7.59
C TRP A 107 -4.89 -18.38 7.16
N ASP A 108 -4.95 -19.65 6.74
CA ASP A 108 -6.19 -20.30 6.38
C ASP A 108 -7.18 -20.34 7.55
N SER A 109 -6.70 -20.69 8.75
CA SER A 109 -7.53 -20.68 9.98
C SER A 109 -8.06 -19.29 10.32
N LEU A 110 -7.24 -18.23 10.11
CA LEU A 110 -7.65 -16.85 10.35
C LEU A 110 -8.82 -16.45 9.43
N PHE A 111 -8.72 -16.76 8.14
CA PHE A 111 -9.76 -16.44 7.16
C PHE A 111 -11.01 -17.31 7.34
N GLU A 112 -10.86 -18.59 7.66
CA GLU A 112 -11.98 -19.48 7.97
C GLU A 112 -12.77 -18.97 9.19
N THR A 113 -12.07 -18.48 10.22
CA THR A 113 -12.71 -17.90 11.41
C THR A 113 -13.55 -16.66 11.03
N VAL A 114 -13.03 -15.79 10.16
CA VAL A 114 -13.77 -14.62 9.67
C VAL A 114 -14.99 -15.03 8.86
N GLN A 115 -14.82 -15.97 7.93
CA GLN A 115 -15.92 -16.48 7.10
C GLN A 115 -17.04 -17.08 7.97
N ASN A 116 -16.70 -17.90 8.95
CA ASN A 116 -17.68 -18.57 9.80
C ASN A 116 -18.39 -17.62 10.78
N LYS A 117 -17.70 -16.62 11.32
CA LYS A 117 -18.27 -15.70 12.33
C LYS A 117 -18.98 -14.50 11.72
N HIS A 118 -18.44 -13.94 10.64
CA HIS A 118 -18.82 -12.62 10.15
C HIS A 118 -19.44 -12.63 8.76
N TRP A 119 -19.38 -13.74 8.02
CA TRP A 119 -19.81 -13.79 6.63
C TRP A 119 -20.97 -14.76 6.42
N LYS A 120 -22.05 -14.56 7.18
CA LYS A 120 -23.24 -15.41 7.02
C LYS A 120 -24.12 -15.03 5.83
N GLU A 121 -24.00 -13.81 5.32
CA GLU A 121 -24.73 -13.33 4.14
C GLU A 121 -23.86 -12.47 3.25
N PRO A 122 -23.94 -12.62 1.90
CA PRO A 122 -23.06 -11.91 0.95
C PRO A 122 -23.19 -10.37 0.95
N HIS A 123 -24.15 -9.81 1.67
CA HIS A 123 -24.45 -8.38 1.71
C HIS A 123 -24.29 -7.73 3.09
N THR A 124 -23.95 -8.49 4.11
CA THR A 124 -23.66 -7.93 5.44
C THR A 124 -22.24 -7.39 5.49
N ARG A 125 -22.14 -6.07 5.56
CA ARG A 125 -20.88 -5.36 5.83
C ARG A 125 -20.61 -5.34 7.33
N GLU A 126 -20.48 -6.52 7.95
CA GLU A 126 -20.02 -6.59 9.33
C GLU A 126 -18.50 -6.36 9.37
N TYR A 127 -18.05 -5.63 10.37
CA TYR A 127 -16.63 -5.34 10.58
C TYR A 127 -15.90 -6.64 10.90
N PRO A 128 -14.97 -7.10 10.05
CA PRO A 128 -14.18 -8.27 10.37
C PRO A 128 -13.20 -7.90 11.50
N VAL A 129 -13.43 -8.41 12.69
CA VAL A 129 -12.52 -8.28 13.81
C VAL A 129 -11.87 -9.63 14.04
N PHE A 130 -10.57 -9.69 13.88
CA PHE A 130 -9.80 -10.87 14.19
C PHE A 130 -9.67 -11.08 15.71
N GLY A 131 -9.70 -12.34 16.13
CA GLY A 131 -9.35 -12.69 17.50
C GLY A 131 -7.88 -12.46 17.81
N GLN A 132 -7.59 -12.01 19.03
CA GLN A 132 -6.21 -11.70 19.43
C GLN A 132 -5.26 -12.89 19.31
N PRO A 133 -5.61 -14.11 19.79
CA PRO A 133 -4.68 -15.25 19.74
C PRO A 133 -4.30 -15.67 18.30
N GLU A 134 -5.26 -15.62 17.38
CA GLU A 134 -5.04 -15.98 15.98
C GLU A 134 -4.14 -14.95 15.30
N VAL A 135 -4.41 -13.65 15.51
CA VAL A 135 -3.58 -12.56 14.98
C VAL A 135 -2.15 -12.65 15.51
N ASP A 136 -1.98 -12.82 16.82
CA ASP A 136 -0.66 -12.91 17.43
C ASP A 136 0.14 -14.11 16.90
N ALA A 137 -0.55 -15.22 16.61
CA ALA A 137 0.10 -16.39 16.01
C ALA A 137 0.59 -16.11 14.59
N VAL A 138 -0.23 -15.47 13.76
CA VAL A 138 0.12 -15.06 12.38
C VAL A 138 1.26 -14.05 12.40
N ILE A 139 1.15 -13.00 13.22
CA ILE A 139 2.17 -11.95 13.34
C ILE A 139 3.53 -12.52 13.75
N ARG A 140 3.55 -13.35 14.80
CA ARG A 140 4.81 -14.02 15.23
C ARG A 140 5.44 -14.85 14.12
N GLN A 141 4.63 -15.48 13.28
CA GLN A 141 5.15 -16.30 12.19
C GLN A 141 5.69 -15.44 11.05
N LEU A 142 4.99 -14.37 10.70
CA LEU A 142 5.45 -13.38 9.71
C LEU A 142 6.75 -12.69 10.16
N GLU A 143 6.87 -12.35 11.45
CA GLU A 143 8.09 -11.75 12.01
C GLU A 143 9.29 -12.67 11.89
N LYS A 144 9.12 -13.97 12.17
CA LYS A 144 10.19 -14.96 12.03
C LYS A 144 10.67 -15.06 10.59
N ILE A 145 9.75 -15.17 9.63
CA ILE A 145 10.09 -15.22 8.20
C ILE A 145 10.77 -13.92 7.76
N ARG A 146 10.28 -12.78 8.23
CA ARG A 146 10.90 -11.48 7.95
C ARG A 146 12.33 -11.40 8.48
N GLN A 147 12.58 -11.97 9.66
CA GLN A 147 13.92 -12.04 10.24
C GLN A 147 14.81 -12.99 9.43
N GLU A 148 14.35 -14.19 9.07
CA GLU A 148 15.09 -15.11 8.20
C GLU A 148 15.52 -14.42 6.89
N ILE A 149 14.61 -13.66 6.24
CA ILE A 149 14.94 -12.88 5.04
C ILE A 149 16.02 -11.82 5.34
N THR A 150 15.91 -11.15 6.48
CA THR A 150 16.85 -10.09 6.87
C THR A 150 18.25 -10.65 7.12
N ASP A 151 18.33 -11.80 7.76
CA ASP A 151 19.59 -12.49 8.05
C ASP A 151 20.27 -12.95 6.75
N ILE A 152 19.52 -13.55 5.83
CA ILE A 152 20.02 -13.97 4.51
C ILE A 152 20.55 -12.77 3.73
N VAL A 153 19.81 -11.67 3.67
CA VAL A 153 20.21 -10.46 2.95
C VAL A 153 21.39 -9.76 3.63
N GLY A 154 21.50 -9.85 4.97
CA GLY A 154 22.59 -9.30 5.76
C GLY A 154 23.89 -10.08 5.62
N GLU A 155 23.86 -11.40 5.77
CA GLU A 155 25.03 -12.28 5.68
C GLU A 155 25.73 -12.21 4.31
N GLU A 156 24.94 -12.05 3.24
CA GLU A 156 25.50 -11.98 1.90
C GLU A 156 26.01 -10.57 1.51
N SER A 157 25.57 -9.52 2.22
CA SER A 157 26.18 -8.19 2.06
C SER A 157 27.59 -8.09 2.63
N ASP A 158 27.96 -8.97 3.55
CA ASP A 158 29.31 -9.05 4.15
C ASP A 158 30.27 -9.98 3.35
N GLY A 159 29.75 -10.89 2.53
CA GLY A 159 30.55 -11.92 1.85
C GLY A 159 30.58 -11.87 0.32
N GLY A 160 29.76 -11.10 -0.31
CA GLY A 160 29.63 -11.02 -1.77
C GLY A 160 28.22 -10.54 -2.13
N ALA A 161 28.09 -9.69 -3.14
CA ALA A 161 26.78 -9.21 -3.56
C ALA A 161 25.90 -10.39 -4.01
N LEU A 162 24.78 -10.60 -3.33
CA LEU A 162 23.69 -11.44 -3.82
C LEU A 162 23.37 -11.11 -5.27
N ASP A 163 23.20 -12.14 -6.09
CA ASP A 163 22.63 -11.93 -7.41
C ASP A 163 21.32 -11.13 -7.28
N PRO A 164 21.22 -10.01 -8.02
CA PRO A 164 20.02 -9.17 -7.96
C PRO A 164 18.71 -9.92 -8.25
N GLY A 165 18.76 -10.97 -9.06
CA GLY A 165 17.61 -11.83 -9.32
C GLY A 165 17.08 -12.49 -8.06
N THR A 166 17.96 -12.80 -7.11
CA THR A 166 17.62 -13.44 -5.83
C THR A 166 17.31 -12.43 -4.73
N THR A 167 18.11 -11.37 -4.61
CA THR A 167 17.95 -10.36 -3.53
C THR A 167 16.64 -9.58 -3.63
N ILE A 168 16.25 -9.18 -4.84
CA ILE A 168 15.07 -8.32 -5.01
C ILE A 168 13.77 -9.04 -4.65
N PRO A 169 13.54 -10.31 -5.03
CA PRO A 169 12.38 -11.06 -4.53
C PRO A 169 12.33 -11.15 -3.00
N LEU A 170 13.46 -11.37 -2.34
CA LEU A 170 13.53 -11.42 -0.86
C LEU A 170 13.16 -10.09 -0.22
N VAL A 171 13.76 -8.99 -0.69
CA VAL A 171 13.45 -7.64 -0.17
C VAL A 171 11.98 -7.29 -0.37
N ARG A 172 11.40 -7.66 -1.52
CA ARG A 172 9.97 -7.48 -1.78
C ARG A 172 9.09 -8.32 -0.89
N SER A 173 9.43 -9.59 -0.69
CA SER A 173 8.71 -10.46 0.23
C SER A 173 8.73 -9.89 1.64
N ARG A 174 9.86 -9.35 2.08
CA ARG A 174 9.99 -8.67 3.37
C ARG A 174 9.06 -7.46 3.48
N GLN A 175 8.97 -6.63 2.44
CA GLN A 175 8.06 -5.49 2.41
C GLN A 175 6.59 -5.96 2.42
N ARG A 176 6.25 -6.95 1.59
CA ARG A 176 4.90 -7.53 1.55
C ARG A 176 4.47 -8.11 2.90
N ILE A 177 5.37 -8.80 3.59
CA ILE A 177 5.16 -9.29 4.95
C ILE A 177 4.83 -8.12 5.90
N SER A 178 5.58 -7.02 5.83
CA SER A 178 5.32 -5.84 6.65
C SER A 178 3.95 -5.22 6.38
N ASP A 179 3.53 -5.16 5.12
CA ASP A 179 2.21 -4.65 4.74
C ASP A 179 1.08 -5.57 5.23
N ILE A 180 1.26 -6.90 5.12
CA ILE A 180 0.31 -7.89 5.67
C ILE A 180 0.21 -7.74 7.18
N MET A 181 1.33 -7.64 7.89
CA MET A 181 1.35 -7.47 9.34
C MET A 181 0.61 -6.20 9.78
N ARG A 182 0.83 -5.10 9.07
CA ARG A 182 0.13 -3.83 9.33
C ARG A 182 -1.37 -4.01 9.14
N ALA A 183 -1.79 -4.57 8.02
CA ALA A 183 -3.20 -4.80 7.73
C ALA A 183 -3.86 -5.71 8.78
N VAL A 184 -3.24 -6.84 9.14
CA VAL A 184 -3.77 -7.78 10.14
C VAL A 184 -3.94 -7.12 11.50
N LYS A 185 -2.96 -6.31 11.94
CA LYS A 185 -3.05 -5.53 13.19
C LYS A 185 -4.17 -4.49 13.15
N THR A 186 -4.38 -3.86 12.01
CA THR A 186 -5.50 -2.92 11.82
C THR A 186 -6.85 -3.63 11.96
N PHE A 187 -7.00 -4.83 11.39
CA PHE A 187 -8.22 -5.63 11.54
C PHE A 187 -8.42 -6.17 12.96
N GLN A 188 -7.41 -6.17 13.79
CA GLN A 188 -7.52 -6.45 15.23
C GLN A 188 -8.03 -5.24 16.03
N GLY A 189 -8.17 -4.07 15.42
CA GLY A 189 -8.52 -2.82 16.08
C GLY A 189 -7.33 -2.16 16.80
N GLN A 190 -6.12 -2.64 16.57
CA GLN A 190 -4.89 -1.99 17.03
C GLN A 190 -4.44 -0.99 15.96
N VAL A 191 -4.48 0.29 16.28
CA VAL A 191 -3.79 1.31 15.50
C VAL A 191 -2.30 1.03 15.60
N VAL A 192 -1.67 0.71 14.49
CA VAL A 192 -0.21 0.53 14.45
C VAL A 192 0.38 1.90 14.14
N PRO A 193 1.12 2.51 15.09
CA PRO A 193 1.90 3.70 14.77
C PRO A 193 2.88 3.33 13.64
N ASP A 194 2.74 3.96 12.50
CA ASP A 194 3.78 3.92 11.48
C ASP A 194 4.74 5.07 11.78
N GLU A 195 6.03 4.89 11.51
CA GLU A 195 7.07 5.91 11.74
C GLU A 195 6.84 7.21 10.95
N THR A 196 5.85 7.22 10.07
CA THR A 196 5.38 8.40 9.36
C THR A 196 4.13 8.95 10.04
N LEU A 197 4.27 10.09 10.71
CA LEU A 197 3.22 10.85 11.44
C LEU A 197 1.89 11.04 10.68
N LEU A 198 1.91 10.89 9.37
CA LEU A 198 0.75 11.04 8.51
C LEU A 198 -0.24 9.87 8.62
N ASN A 199 0.26 8.67 8.95
CA ASN A 199 -0.53 7.44 8.95
C ASN A 199 -1.39 7.28 10.21
N ASP A 200 -1.00 7.84 11.36
CA ASP A 200 -1.76 7.72 12.61
C ASP A 200 -3.12 8.41 12.53
N ALA A 201 -3.20 9.58 11.89
CA ALA A 201 -4.45 10.31 11.70
C ALA A 201 -5.37 9.61 10.69
N ILE A 202 -4.80 8.93 9.69
CA ILE A 202 -5.56 8.15 8.70
C ILE A 202 -6.16 6.92 9.36
N MET A 203 -5.38 6.21 10.16
CA MET A 203 -5.81 4.97 10.81
C MET A 203 -6.90 5.18 11.86
N ALA A 204 -6.91 6.33 12.54
CA ALA A 204 -7.94 6.68 13.51
C ALA A 204 -9.35 6.83 12.88
N ASN A 205 -9.42 7.08 11.56
CA ASN A 205 -10.66 7.27 10.80
C ASN A 205 -10.80 6.19 9.69
N THR A 206 -10.47 4.95 10.00
CA THR A 206 -10.49 3.85 9.02
C THR A 206 -11.75 3.02 9.17
N VAL A 207 -12.40 2.71 8.04
CA VAL A 207 -13.47 1.72 7.94
C VAL A 207 -12.89 0.37 7.54
N LEU A 208 -13.26 -0.65 8.30
CA LEU A 208 -12.95 -2.04 7.99
C LEU A 208 -14.16 -2.66 7.29
N TYR A 209 -13.95 -3.28 6.14
CA TYR A 209 -15.01 -4.01 5.45
C TYR A 209 -14.43 -5.20 4.69
N GLY A 210 -15.29 -6.18 4.43
CA GLY A 210 -14.94 -7.34 3.63
C GLY A 210 -15.78 -7.41 2.36
N GLN A 211 -15.23 -8.00 1.31
CA GLN A 211 -15.93 -8.27 0.06
C GLN A 211 -15.65 -9.69 -0.39
N GLY A 212 -16.71 -10.47 -0.58
CA GLY A 212 -16.63 -11.80 -1.17
C GLY A 212 -17.00 -11.77 -2.66
N THR A 213 -16.14 -12.29 -3.52
CA THR A 213 -16.41 -12.47 -4.95
C THR A 213 -15.94 -13.85 -5.39
N GLY A 214 -16.87 -14.66 -5.96
CA GLY A 214 -16.51 -15.97 -6.49
C GLY A 214 -15.91 -16.95 -5.47
N GLY A 215 -16.31 -16.87 -4.20
CA GLY A 215 -15.80 -17.72 -3.12
C GLY A 215 -14.49 -17.23 -2.47
N HIS A 216 -13.98 -16.06 -2.87
CA HIS A 216 -12.78 -15.47 -2.28
C HIS A 216 -13.14 -14.26 -1.41
N LEU A 217 -12.59 -14.22 -0.20
CA LEU A 217 -12.74 -13.12 0.74
C LEU A 217 -11.57 -12.13 0.61
N SER A 218 -11.91 -10.86 0.45
CA SER A 218 -10.96 -9.74 0.54
C SER A 218 -11.38 -8.82 1.68
N LEU A 219 -10.43 -8.43 2.52
CA LEU A 219 -10.64 -7.51 3.62
C LEU A 219 -9.93 -6.19 3.31
N PHE A 220 -10.63 -5.10 3.56
CA PHE A 220 -10.18 -3.74 3.26
C PHE A 220 -10.21 -2.88 4.52
N ALA A 221 -9.14 -2.15 4.75
CA ALA A 221 -9.09 -1.06 5.72
C ALA A 221 -8.87 0.24 4.95
N ALA A 222 -9.94 1.02 4.82
CA ALA A 222 -9.95 2.24 4.00
C ALA A 222 -10.20 3.48 4.87
N PRO A 223 -9.47 4.58 4.70
CA PRO A 223 -9.72 5.81 5.42
C PRO A 223 -11.08 6.39 5.03
N ILE A 224 -11.86 6.86 6.03
CA ILE A 224 -13.17 7.50 5.82
C ILE A 224 -12.97 8.84 5.13
N SER A 225 -12.01 9.64 5.59
CA SER A 225 -11.66 10.93 5.02
C SER A 225 -10.16 11.04 4.84
N LEU A 226 -9.76 11.59 3.72
CA LEU A 226 -8.38 11.88 3.38
C LEU A 226 -8.03 13.37 3.49
N ALA A 227 -8.97 14.21 3.96
CA ALA A 227 -8.83 15.66 3.96
C ALA A 227 -7.60 16.16 4.72
N SER A 228 -7.30 15.59 5.90
CA SER A 228 -6.10 15.97 6.68
C SER A 228 -4.81 15.60 5.95
N MET A 229 -4.74 14.41 5.39
CA MET A 229 -3.59 13.92 4.64
C MET A 229 -3.39 14.73 3.35
N LEU A 230 -4.45 14.96 2.59
CA LEU A 230 -4.38 15.79 1.39
C LEU A 230 -3.91 17.20 1.73
N ARG A 231 -4.45 17.81 2.79
CA ARG A 231 -4.01 19.13 3.28
C ARG A 231 -2.50 19.15 3.57
N GLU A 232 -2.02 18.18 4.32
CA GLU A 232 -0.59 18.16 4.71
C GLU A 232 0.33 17.97 3.49
N ASN A 233 -0.03 17.11 2.55
CA ASN A 233 0.74 16.96 1.32
C ASN A 233 0.66 18.21 0.43
N LEU A 234 -0.55 18.73 0.18
CA LEU A 234 -0.75 19.88 -0.71
C LEU A 234 -0.05 21.14 -0.19
N LYS A 235 0.01 21.36 1.14
CA LYS A 235 0.72 22.49 1.74
C LYS A 235 2.23 22.47 1.52
N THR A 236 2.83 21.32 1.29
CA THR A 236 4.28 21.23 1.05
C THR A 236 4.66 21.59 -0.38
N ILE A 237 3.69 21.67 -1.29
CA ILE A 237 3.90 22.00 -2.70
C ILE A 237 3.77 23.52 -2.88
N PRO A 238 4.78 24.20 -3.46
CA PRO A 238 4.78 25.67 -3.54
C PRO A 238 3.57 26.28 -4.25
N ALA A 239 3.06 25.61 -5.29
CA ALA A 239 1.87 26.08 -6.00
C ALA A 239 0.95 24.90 -6.37
N VAL A 240 -0.32 25.02 -6.00
CA VAL A 240 -1.35 23.99 -6.31
C VAL A 240 -2.51 24.66 -7.03
N VAL A 241 -2.89 24.13 -8.17
CA VAL A 241 -4.04 24.56 -8.97
C VAL A 241 -5.04 23.41 -9.02
N LEU A 242 -6.26 23.66 -8.57
CA LEU A 242 -7.36 22.71 -8.65
C LEU A 242 -8.33 23.17 -9.75
N THR A 243 -8.63 22.29 -10.69
CA THR A 243 -9.57 22.54 -11.77
C THR A 243 -10.62 21.45 -11.88
N SER A 244 -11.85 21.83 -12.15
CA SER A 244 -12.96 20.91 -12.44
C SER A 244 -14.18 21.69 -12.93
N ALA A 245 -15.04 21.03 -13.69
CA ALA A 245 -16.33 21.60 -14.10
C ALA A 245 -17.29 21.83 -12.90
N THR A 246 -17.05 21.19 -11.74
CA THR A 246 -17.95 21.16 -10.57
C THR A 246 -17.24 21.53 -9.28
N LEU A 247 -16.31 22.49 -9.31
CA LEU A 247 -15.58 22.92 -8.12
C LEU A 247 -16.46 23.69 -7.11
N ALA A 248 -17.39 24.51 -7.62
CA ALA A 248 -18.25 25.33 -6.81
C ALA A 248 -19.71 24.91 -6.98
N VAL A 249 -20.44 24.85 -5.86
CA VAL A 249 -21.90 24.74 -5.81
C VAL A 249 -22.42 26.05 -5.23
N ASP A 250 -23.31 26.75 -5.93
CA ASP A 250 -23.83 28.05 -5.53
C ASP A 250 -22.72 29.09 -5.20
N GLN A 251 -21.66 29.10 -6.01
CA GLN A 251 -20.45 29.95 -5.84
C GLN A 251 -19.66 29.68 -4.54
N ARG A 252 -19.87 28.53 -3.89
CA ARG A 252 -19.19 28.12 -2.67
C ARG A 252 -18.30 26.93 -2.91
N PHE A 253 -17.14 26.91 -2.29
CA PHE A 253 -16.14 25.84 -2.39
C PHE A 253 -16.18 24.84 -1.21
N ASP A 254 -17.25 24.85 -0.41
CA ASP A 254 -17.36 24.04 0.81
C ASP A 254 -17.11 22.55 0.57
N HIS A 255 -17.60 22.03 -0.57
CA HIS A 255 -17.36 20.63 -0.93
C HIS A 255 -15.88 20.35 -1.19
N LEU A 256 -15.23 21.22 -1.97
CA LEU A 256 -13.80 21.09 -2.26
C LEU A 256 -12.96 21.20 -0.99
N THR A 257 -13.22 22.19 -0.14
CA THR A 257 -12.57 22.35 1.16
C THR A 257 -12.72 21.10 2.03
N ARG A 258 -13.90 20.50 2.04
CA ARG A 258 -14.17 19.29 2.82
C ARG A 258 -13.36 18.10 2.34
N ILE A 259 -13.21 17.87 1.04
CA ILE A 259 -12.50 16.72 0.47
C ILE A 259 -10.98 16.91 0.44
N THR A 260 -10.49 18.12 0.23
CA THR A 260 -9.05 18.43 0.16
C THR A 260 -8.47 18.92 1.48
N GLY A 261 -9.33 19.42 2.36
CA GLY A 261 -8.92 20.08 3.60
C GLY A 261 -8.22 21.43 3.36
N VAL A 262 -8.21 21.94 2.14
CA VAL A 262 -7.54 23.21 1.77
C VAL A 262 -8.60 24.26 1.49
N GLU A 263 -8.48 25.41 2.14
CA GLU A 263 -9.32 26.58 1.83
C GLU A 263 -8.79 27.26 0.58
N PRO A 264 -9.67 27.63 -0.37
CA PRO A 264 -9.28 28.45 -1.51
C PRO A 264 -8.68 29.77 -1.03
N SER A 265 -7.50 30.13 -1.51
CA SER A 265 -6.98 31.49 -1.34
C SER A 265 -7.77 32.42 -2.24
N SER A 266 -8.29 33.48 -1.67
CA SER A 266 -8.92 34.58 -2.39
C SER A 266 -7.93 35.33 -3.29
#